data_d7b28d1fc9fdf7ea858cea74d5a143cf
#
_entry.id   d7b28d1fc9fdf7ea858cea74d5a143cf
#
_cell.length_a   1.000
_cell.length_b   1.000
_cell.length_c   1.000
_cell.angle_alpha   90.00
_cell.angle_beta   90.00
_cell.angle_gamma   90.00
#
_symmetry.space_group_name_H-M   'P 1'
#
loop_
_entity.id
_entity.type
_entity.pdbx_description
1 polymer ?
#
loop_
_entity_poly.entity_id
_entity_poly.type
_entity_poly.pdbx_seq_one_letter_code
_entity_poly.pdbx_strand_id
1 'polypeptide(L)'
;INLLRNYLRFEPSDLALDFYTLDTSRPIKIKASNDEVRELMISLFESAASRIDLLGNENNISSTDTKNRYGLVLKCMIDGHPVESSITLSHKGVENNDYEQSVKYDSGYKENLTCRYLSPRYDFYTSIESLTEILKNKDEQFILEALRIIEPMIKDIVLSQNEVLVDVGLNKRIPINVMGDGARKILSILTTIYECRNGIVLIDEISNGFHYSVMKALWQTILLASKKNNVQLFATSHDLDSIKGLRDAALHD
;
A
#
# COMPACT_ATOMS: atom_id res chain seq x y z
N ILE A 1 -7.69 -1.55 -4.24
CA ILE A 1 -7.83 -0.68 -5.43
C ILE A 1 -7.61 0.81 -5.07
N ASN A 2 -7.66 1.21 -3.81
CA ASN A 2 -7.12 2.50 -3.35
C ASN A 2 -5.58 2.63 -3.54
N LEU A 3 -4.90 1.54 -3.83
CA LEU A 3 -3.47 1.43 -4.11
C LEU A 3 -2.99 2.38 -5.22
N LEU A 4 -3.84 2.67 -6.20
CA LEU A 4 -3.45 3.39 -7.41
C LEU A 4 -3.80 4.88 -7.40
N ARG A 5 -4.52 5.37 -6.37
CA ARG A 5 -4.83 6.80 -6.26
C ARG A 5 -3.60 7.69 -5.99
N ASN A 6 -2.50 7.12 -5.53
CA ASN A 6 -1.31 7.87 -5.14
C ASN A 6 -0.24 7.99 -6.24
N TYR A 7 -0.42 7.34 -7.38
CA TYR A 7 0.48 7.51 -8.53
C TYR A 7 0.08 8.74 -9.34
N LEU A 8 0.64 9.88 -9.00
CA LEU A 8 0.30 11.17 -9.61
C LEU A 8 0.83 11.39 -11.04
N ARG A 9 1.67 10.50 -11.58
CA ARG A 9 2.13 10.52 -12.98
C ARG A 9 2.50 9.09 -13.41
N PHE A 10 1.57 8.40 -14.05
CA PHE A 10 1.82 7.15 -14.74
C PHE A 10 2.00 7.45 -16.24
N GLU A 11 3.11 7.02 -16.79
CA GLU A 11 3.25 6.87 -18.23
C GLU A 11 2.84 5.42 -18.62
N PRO A 12 2.35 5.19 -19.86
CA PRO A 12 2.01 3.84 -20.31
C PRO A 12 3.14 2.82 -20.20
N SER A 13 4.40 3.27 -20.37
CA SER A 13 5.60 2.48 -20.18
C SER A 13 5.76 1.94 -18.75
N ASP A 14 5.29 2.68 -17.75
CA ASP A 14 5.39 2.27 -16.35
C ASP A 14 4.53 1.04 -16.05
N LEU A 15 3.38 0.92 -16.72
CA LEU A 15 2.50 -0.25 -16.58
C LEU A 15 3.15 -1.55 -17.09
N ALA A 16 4.02 -1.44 -18.10
CA ALA A 16 4.72 -2.59 -18.65
C ALA A 16 5.83 -3.11 -17.71
N LEU A 17 6.38 -2.24 -16.85
CA LEU A 17 7.42 -2.62 -15.89
C LEU A 17 6.92 -3.60 -14.82
N ASP A 18 5.60 -3.65 -14.57
CA ASP A 18 4.99 -4.58 -13.63
C ASP A 18 4.99 -6.03 -14.16
N PHE A 19 5.26 -6.23 -15.47
CA PHE A 19 5.27 -7.55 -16.07
C PHE A 19 6.69 -8.11 -16.15
N TYR A 20 6.83 -9.37 -15.72
CA TYR A 20 8.11 -10.07 -15.76
C TYR A 20 8.68 -10.12 -17.19
N THR A 21 9.94 -9.76 -17.33
CA THR A 21 10.64 -9.63 -18.63
C THR A 21 10.02 -8.65 -19.62
N LEU A 22 9.14 -7.74 -19.15
CA LEU A 22 8.39 -6.80 -20.00
C LEU A 22 7.50 -7.52 -21.05
N ASP A 23 7.20 -8.79 -20.85
CA ASP A 23 6.29 -9.55 -21.71
C ASP A 23 4.83 -9.30 -21.30
N THR A 24 4.25 -8.26 -21.88
CA THR A 24 2.87 -7.85 -21.62
C THR A 24 1.83 -8.75 -22.29
N SER A 25 2.26 -9.70 -23.16
CA SER A 25 1.37 -10.67 -23.81
C SER A 25 0.83 -11.72 -22.82
N ARG A 26 1.49 -11.91 -21.68
CA ARG A 26 1.13 -12.86 -20.64
C ARG A 26 0.58 -12.16 -19.41
N PRO A 27 -0.61 -12.54 -18.94
CA PRO A 27 -1.16 -11.96 -17.72
C PRO A 27 -0.38 -12.41 -16.48
N ILE A 28 -0.29 -11.51 -15.49
CA ILE A 28 0.14 -11.89 -14.15
C ILE A 28 -1.02 -12.67 -13.50
N LYS A 29 -0.74 -13.85 -12.97
CA LYS A 29 -1.73 -14.69 -12.29
C LYS A 29 -1.36 -14.88 -10.83
N ILE A 30 -2.29 -14.56 -9.95
CA ILE A 30 -2.16 -14.76 -8.51
C ILE A 30 -3.30 -15.67 -8.08
N LYS A 31 -2.97 -16.80 -7.46
CA LYS A 31 -3.95 -17.75 -6.96
C LYS A 31 -3.81 -17.89 -5.45
N ALA A 32 -4.90 -17.73 -4.76
CA ALA A 32 -5.02 -18.02 -3.34
C ALA A 32 -6.05 -19.15 -3.16
N SER A 33 -5.71 -20.15 -2.36
CA SER A 33 -6.61 -21.23 -2.00
C SER A 33 -6.60 -21.43 -0.49
N ASN A 34 -7.76 -21.29 0.10
CA ASN A 34 -8.05 -21.67 1.47
C ASN A 34 -9.40 -22.39 1.43
N ASP A 35 -10.37 -21.99 2.24
CA ASP A 35 -11.75 -22.50 2.15
C ASP A 35 -12.43 -22.06 0.84
N GLU A 36 -11.98 -20.95 0.27
CA GLU A 36 -12.41 -20.41 -1.03
C GLU A 36 -11.23 -20.29 -1.99
N VAL A 37 -11.45 -20.60 -3.26
CA VAL A 37 -10.45 -20.42 -4.32
C VAL A 37 -10.66 -19.08 -4.97
N ARG A 38 -9.67 -18.20 -4.84
CA ARG A 38 -9.62 -16.90 -5.51
C ARG A 38 -8.49 -16.88 -6.52
N GLU A 39 -8.78 -16.49 -7.74
CA GLU A 39 -7.77 -16.34 -8.80
C GLU A 39 -7.87 -14.93 -9.38
N LEU A 40 -6.77 -14.16 -9.25
CA LEU A 40 -6.64 -12.83 -9.84
C LEU A 40 -5.75 -12.93 -11.06
N MET A 41 -6.23 -12.40 -12.18
CA MET A 41 -5.50 -12.24 -13.42
C MET A 41 -5.37 -10.74 -13.74
N ILE A 42 -4.14 -10.25 -13.92
CA ILE A 42 -3.84 -8.87 -14.28
C ILE A 42 -3.28 -8.88 -15.71
N SER A 43 -3.93 -8.15 -16.60
CA SER A 43 -3.55 -8.05 -18.01
C SER A 43 -3.35 -6.60 -18.40
N LEU A 44 -2.33 -6.34 -19.22
CA LEU A 44 -2.20 -5.06 -19.90
C LEU A 44 -3.12 -5.05 -21.13
N PHE A 45 -3.74 -3.91 -21.42
CA PHE A 45 -4.36 -3.69 -22.71
C PHE A 45 -3.85 -2.39 -23.34
N GLU A 46 -3.69 -2.43 -24.64
CA GLU A 46 -3.41 -1.29 -25.47
C GLU A 46 -4.48 -1.25 -26.56
N SER A 47 -5.20 -0.16 -26.69
CA SER A 47 -6.18 0.07 -27.72
C SER A 47 -5.78 1.28 -28.55
N ALA A 48 -5.36 1.05 -29.79
CA ALA A 48 -5.37 2.10 -30.81
C ALA A 48 -6.83 2.28 -31.22
N ALA A 49 -7.43 3.31 -30.70
CA ALA A 49 -8.76 3.87 -30.98
C ALA A 49 -9.68 3.15 -31.98
N SER A 50 -10.04 1.91 -31.75
CA SER A 50 -11.25 1.32 -32.27
C SER A 50 -12.14 0.96 -31.07
N ARG A 51 -13.28 1.58 -31.06
CA ARG A 51 -14.30 1.43 -30.03
C ARG A 51 -14.73 -0.01 -29.88
N ILE A 52 -14.35 -0.61 -28.84
CA ILE A 52 -15.15 -1.63 -28.22
C ILE A 52 -15.35 -1.18 -26.78
N ASP A 53 -16.54 -0.66 -26.46
CA ASP A 53 -16.99 -0.66 -25.09
C ASP A 53 -16.86 -2.09 -24.58
N LEU A 54 -16.23 -2.29 -23.44
CA LEU A 54 -16.08 -3.61 -22.80
C LEU A 54 -17.44 -4.25 -22.47
N LEU A 55 -18.56 -3.61 -22.86
CA LEU A 55 -19.95 -4.04 -22.73
C LEU A 55 -20.66 -4.26 -24.09
N GLY A 56 -19.93 -4.25 -25.22
CA GLY A 56 -20.49 -4.70 -26.51
C GLY A 56 -21.42 -3.72 -27.24
N ASN A 57 -21.45 -2.44 -26.89
CA ASN A 57 -22.25 -1.45 -27.59
C ASN A 57 -21.38 -0.62 -28.55
N GLU A 58 -21.60 -0.79 -29.85
CA GLU A 58 -21.04 0.06 -30.92
C GLU A 58 -21.84 1.39 -31.00
N ASN A 59 -21.29 2.49 -30.50
CA ASN A 59 -21.83 3.83 -30.73
C ASN A 59 -20.88 4.65 -31.59
N ASN A 60 -21.36 5.22 -32.69
CA ASN A 60 -20.65 6.02 -33.67
C ASN A 60 -20.02 7.30 -33.10
N ILE A 61 -18.70 7.43 -33.10
CA ILE A 61 -17.97 8.68 -32.85
C ILE A 61 -17.13 9.06 -34.07
N SER A 62 -17.09 10.34 -34.36
CA SER A 62 -16.37 10.96 -35.47
C SER A 62 -14.85 10.73 -35.42
N SER A 63 -14.27 10.63 -36.60
CA SER A 63 -12.91 10.18 -36.95
C SER A 63 -11.74 11.08 -36.52
N THR A 64 -11.87 11.96 -35.51
CA THR A 64 -10.83 12.90 -35.11
C THR A 64 -10.21 12.66 -33.74
N ASP A 65 -10.68 11.69 -32.95
CA ASP A 65 -10.13 11.41 -31.61
C ASP A 65 -9.55 10.00 -31.50
N THR A 66 -8.49 9.72 -32.27
CA THR A 66 -7.68 8.51 -32.10
C THR A 66 -6.77 8.67 -30.87
N LYS A 67 -7.34 8.56 -29.67
CA LYS A 67 -6.55 8.55 -28.44
C LYS A 67 -6.10 7.13 -28.14
N ASN A 68 -4.80 6.90 -28.14
CA ASN A 68 -4.25 5.65 -27.61
C ASN A 68 -4.64 5.52 -26.14
N ARG A 69 -5.23 4.39 -25.79
CA ARG A 69 -5.60 4.05 -24.41
C ARG A 69 -4.74 2.90 -23.95
N TYR A 70 -4.17 3.05 -22.78
CA TYR A 70 -3.40 2.00 -22.12
C TYR A 70 -4.05 1.70 -20.78
N GLY A 71 -3.91 0.49 -20.29
CA GLY A 71 -4.46 0.22 -18.97
C GLY A 71 -4.23 -1.20 -18.48
N LEU A 72 -4.68 -1.41 -17.26
CA LEU A 72 -4.69 -2.71 -16.60
C LEU A 72 -6.13 -3.18 -16.45
N VAL A 73 -6.37 -4.43 -16.79
CA VAL A 73 -7.60 -5.15 -16.47
C VAL A 73 -7.29 -6.18 -15.39
N LEU A 74 -8.05 -6.10 -14.31
CA LEU A 74 -7.98 -7.02 -13.19
C LEU A 74 -9.23 -7.89 -13.23
N LYS A 75 -9.07 -9.19 -13.52
CA LYS A 75 -10.15 -10.19 -13.49
C LYS A 75 -9.95 -11.09 -12.29
N CYS A 76 -10.93 -11.16 -11.43
CA CYS A 76 -10.90 -12.03 -10.28
C CYS A 76 -12.08 -13.02 -10.35
N MET A 77 -11.80 -14.29 -10.08
CA MET A 77 -12.84 -15.29 -9.82
C MET A 77 -12.99 -15.45 -8.32
N ILE A 78 -14.18 -15.20 -7.79
CA ILE A 78 -14.52 -15.31 -6.38
C ILE A 78 -15.75 -16.21 -6.31
N ASP A 79 -15.60 -17.37 -5.69
CA ASP A 79 -16.67 -18.39 -5.55
C ASP A 79 -17.39 -18.71 -6.86
N GLY A 80 -16.63 -18.78 -7.96
CA GLY A 80 -17.17 -19.04 -9.30
C GLY A 80 -17.81 -17.84 -9.99
N HIS A 81 -17.86 -16.67 -9.34
CA HIS A 81 -18.36 -15.42 -9.93
C HIS A 81 -17.20 -14.58 -10.46
N PRO A 82 -17.24 -14.17 -11.74
CA PRO A 82 -16.24 -13.27 -12.30
C PRO A 82 -16.47 -11.84 -11.81
N VAL A 83 -15.41 -11.19 -11.36
CA VAL A 83 -15.36 -9.77 -10.97
C VAL A 83 -14.31 -9.09 -11.82
N GLU A 84 -14.65 -7.98 -12.46
CA GLU A 84 -13.71 -7.25 -13.32
C GLU A 84 -13.60 -5.78 -12.90
N SER A 85 -12.35 -5.31 -12.78
CA SER A 85 -12.03 -3.90 -12.57
C SER A 85 -10.96 -3.48 -13.57
N SER A 86 -10.96 -2.23 -13.98
CA SER A 86 -9.95 -1.74 -14.92
C SER A 86 -9.49 -0.34 -14.57
N ILE A 87 -8.23 -0.08 -14.93
CA ILE A 87 -7.60 1.24 -14.86
C ILE A 87 -7.19 1.60 -16.26
N THR A 88 -7.64 2.74 -16.74
CA THR A 88 -7.34 3.21 -18.09
C THR A 88 -6.62 4.55 -18.02
N LEU A 89 -5.55 4.68 -18.80
CA LEU A 89 -4.84 5.92 -19.06
C LEU A 89 -5.17 6.36 -20.48
N SER A 90 -5.66 7.58 -20.65
CA SER A 90 -5.93 8.17 -21.97
C SER A 90 -5.24 9.52 -22.11
N HIS A 91 -4.68 9.78 -23.27
CA HIS A 91 -4.03 11.06 -23.58
C HIS A 91 -5.05 12.22 -23.52
N LYS A 92 -4.71 13.32 -22.84
CA LYS A 92 -5.59 14.49 -22.71
C LYS A 92 -5.59 15.43 -23.93
N GLY A 93 -4.62 15.31 -24.84
CA GLY A 93 -4.50 16.19 -26.01
C GLY A 93 -3.23 15.90 -26.81
N VAL A 94 -3.10 16.57 -27.97
CA VAL A 94 -2.01 16.33 -28.93
C VAL A 94 -0.69 17.01 -28.51
N GLU A 95 -0.72 18.00 -27.60
CA GLU A 95 0.43 18.85 -27.29
C GLU A 95 1.07 18.67 -25.92
N ASN A 96 0.42 17.98 -24.99
CA ASN A 96 0.97 17.74 -23.64
C ASN A 96 0.97 16.26 -23.30
N ASN A 97 2.05 15.76 -22.69
CA ASN A 97 2.15 14.41 -22.10
C ASN A 97 1.26 14.25 -20.86
N ASP A 98 0.06 14.84 -20.88
CA ASP A 98 -0.91 14.73 -19.80
C ASP A 98 -1.85 13.55 -20.06
N TYR A 99 -1.88 12.61 -19.11
CA TYR A 99 -2.79 11.46 -19.14
C TYR A 99 -3.96 11.67 -18.18
N GLU A 100 -5.13 11.28 -18.63
CA GLU A 100 -6.32 11.18 -17.79
C GLU A 100 -6.46 9.73 -17.29
N GLN A 101 -6.56 9.56 -15.99
CA GLN A 101 -6.78 8.26 -15.37
C GLN A 101 -8.28 8.03 -15.13
N SER A 102 -8.78 6.89 -15.57
CA SER A 102 -10.14 6.42 -15.29
C SER A 102 -10.07 5.05 -14.64
N VAL A 103 -10.85 4.86 -13.57
CA VAL A 103 -10.95 3.58 -12.85
C VAL A 103 -12.39 3.11 -12.91
N LYS A 104 -12.61 1.89 -13.42
CA LYS A 104 -13.89 1.21 -13.38
C LYS A 104 -13.85 0.08 -12.36
N TYR A 105 -14.89 -0.01 -11.54
CA TYR A 105 -15.08 -1.08 -10.57
C TYR A 105 -16.29 -1.91 -10.97
N ASP A 106 -16.23 -3.21 -10.69
CA ASP A 106 -17.42 -4.03 -10.72
C ASP A 106 -18.39 -3.57 -9.61
N SER A 107 -19.60 -3.19 -9.99
CA SER A 107 -20.62 -2.71 -9.05
C SER A 107 -21.34 -3.86 -8.32
N GLY A 108 -21.23 -5.08 -8.83
CA GLY A 108 -21.84 -6.28 -8.26
C GLY A 108 -21.05 -6.90 -7.11
N TYR A 109 -19.79 -6.45 -6.90
CA TYR A 109 -18.94 -6.97 -5.86
C TYR A 109 -18.42 -5.87 -4.94
N LYS A 110 -18.56 -6.07 -3.63
CA LYS A 110 -17.99 -5.19 -2.60
C LYS A 110 -17.31 -6.03 -1.52
N GLU A 111 -16.01 -5.88 -1.41
CA GLU A 111 -15.24 -6.45 -0.31
C GLU A 111 -15.30 -5.53 0.91
N ASN A 112 -15.66 -6.08 2.07
CA ASN A 112 -15.67 -5.36 3.34
C ASN A 112 -14.32 -5.42 4.09
N LEU A 113 -13.25 -5.73 3.37
CA LEU A 113 -11.92 -5.86 3.92
C LEU A 113 -11.17 -4.53 3.82
N THR A 114 -10.75 -4.00 4.96
CA THR A 114 -9.89 -2.80 4.97
C THR A 114 -8.50 -3.17 4.47
N CYS A 115 -8.01 -2.46 3.48
CA CYS A 115 -6.66 -2.65 2.95
C CYS A 115 -5.92 -1.33 2.84
N ARG A 116 -4.66 -1.29 3.29
CA ARG A 116 -3.76 -0.13 3.13
C ARG A 116 -2.45 -0.57 2.51
N TYR A 117 -1.89 0.35 1.72
CA TYR A 117 -0.57 0.21 1.12
C TYR A 117 0.34 1.33 1.61
N LEU A 118 1.50 0.95 2.10
CA LEU A 118 2.58 1.85 2.50
C LEU A 118 3.68 1.79 1.45
N SER A 119 3.83 2.88 0.69
CA SER A 119 4.85 3.05 -0.33
C SER A 119 6.15 3.59 0.27
N PRO A 120 7.33 3.17 -0.22
CA PRO A 120 8.61 3.71 0.24
C PRO A 120 8.87 5.15 -0.22
N ARG A 121 8.11 5.65 -1.21
CA ARG A 121 8.35 6.95 -1.87
C ARG A 121 7.56 8.10 -1.29
N TYR A 122 6.56 7.84 -0.45
CA TYR A 122 5.67 8.88 0.05
C TYR A 122 5.94 9.19 1.51
N ASP A 123 5.61 10.43 1.89
CA ASP A 123 5.64 10.86 3.28
C ASP A 123 4.93 9.84 4.16
N PHE A 124 5.60 9.45 5.23
CA PHE A 124 5.10 8.45 6.15
C PHE A 124 3.73 8.87 6.68
N TYR A 125 2.70 8.21 6.15
CA TYR A 125 1.33 8.44 6.58
C TYR A 125 1.17 7.93 8.01
N THR A 126 0.84 8.83 8.91
CA THR A 126 0.42 8.45 10.24
C THR A 126 -1.09 8.67 10.32
N SER A 127 -1.85 7.62 10.60
CA SER A 127 -3.28 7.75 10.85
C SER A 127 -3.47 8.48 12.17
N ILE A 128 -3.84 9.77 12.07
CA ILE A 128 -4.09 10.61 13.24
C ILE A 128 -5.28 10.11 14.05
N GLU A 129 -6.32 9.63 13.35
CA GLU A 129 -7.50 9.03 13.96
C GLU A 129 -7.11 7.78 14.78
N SER A 130 -6.34 6.88 14.18
CA SER A 130 -5.87 5.66 14.86
C SER A 130 -4.95 5.98 16.04
N LEU A 131 -4.02 6.93 15.87
CA LEU A 131 -3.17 7.37 16.96
C LEU A 131 -3.99 8.01 18.10
N THR A 132 -5.00 8.80 17.76
CA THR A 132 -5.91 9.39 18.74
C THR A 132 -6.65 8.32 19.54
N GLU A 133 -7.15 7.26 18.88
CA GLU A 133 -7.80 6.14 19.55
C GLU A 133 -6.82 5.39 20.47
N ILE A 134 -5.62 5.09 19.97
CA ILE A 134 -4.58 4.41 20.75
C ILE A 134 -4.27 5.20 22.03
N LEU A 135 -4.07 6.52 21.91
CA LEU A 135 -3.79 7.40 23.07
C LEU A 135 -4.98 7.49 24.03
N LYS A 136 -6.22 7.59 23.53
CA LYS A 136 -7.43 7.58 24.36
C LYS A 136 -7.59 6.29 25.15
N ASN A 137 -7.26 5.15 24.54
CA ASN A 137 -7.35 3.84 25.17
C ASN A 137 -6.17 3.52 26.09
N LYS A 138 -5.17 4.41 26.16
CA LYS A 138 -3.91 4.19 26.90
C LYS A 138 -3.15 2.96 26.43
N ASP A 139 -3.23 2.69 25.12
CA ASP A 139 -2.58 1.57 24.45
C ASP A 139 -1.26 1.99 23.78
N GLU A 140 -0.75 3.22 24.08
CA GLU A 140 0.44 3.79 23.45
C GLU A 140 1.75 3.10 23.85
N GLN A 141 1.74 2.28 24.89
CA GLN A 141 2.96 1.67 25.41
C GLN A 141 3.70 0.86 24.34
N PHE A 142 2.98 0.10 23.51
CA PHE A 142 3.62 -0.68 22.44
C PHE A 142 4.23 0.21 21.34
N ILE A 143 3.63 1.39 21.07
CA ILE A 143 4.20 2.39 20.15
C ILE A 143 5.47 2.97 20.74
N LEU A 144 5.46 3.32 22.03
CA LEU A 144 6.62 3.86 22.72
C LEU A 144 7.78 2.83 22.75
N GLU A 145 7.48 1.57 22.99
CA GLU A 145 8.47 0.50 22.94
C GLU A 145 9.09 0.36 21.55
N ALA A 146 8.26 0.40 20.50
CA ALA A 146 8.72 0.37 19.12
C ALA A 146 9.58 1.59 18.75
N LEU A 147 9.15 2.78 19.14
CA LEU A 147 9.90 4.01 18.91
C LEU A 147 11.27 3.99 19.60
N ARG A 148 11.34 3.44 20.83
CA ARG A 148 12.59 3.32 21.60
C ARG A 148 13.60 2.33 20.99
N ILE A 149 13.13 1.39 20.17
CA ILE A 149 14.04 0.52 19.38
C ILE A 149 14.87 1.36 18.40
N ILE A 150 14.27 2.41 17.85
CA ILE A 150 14.90 3.29 16.85
C ILE A 150 15.61 4.45 17.58
N GLU A 151 14.90 5.09 18.50
CA GLU A 151 15.33 6.29 19.23
C GLU A 151 15.16 6.09 20.75
N PRO A 152 16.16 5.54 21.44
CA PRO A 152 16.07 5.20 22.86
C PRO A 152 15.77 6.38 23.80
N MET A 153 15.99 7.61 23.31
CA MET A 153 15.73 8.82 24.07
C MET A 153 14.24 9.20 24.19
N ILE A 154 13.37 8.57 23.40
CA ILE A 154 11.93 8.87 23.42
C ILE A 154 11.31 8.34 24.72
N LYS A 155 10.75 9.27 25.51
CA LYS A 155 10.11 9.00 26.79
C LYS A 155 8.60 8.92 26.67
N ASP A 156 8.02 9.79 25.83
CA ASP A 156 6.58 9.97 25.72
C ASP A 156 6.19 10.48 24.33
N ILE A 157 4.95 10.27 23.95
CA ILE A 157 4.35 10.71 22.69
C ILE A 157 3.00 11.38 22.97
N VAL A 158 2.76 12.52 22.32
CA VAL A 158 1.49 13.22 22.40
C VAL A 158 1.06 13.72 21.02
N LEU A 159 -0.23 13.88 20.85
CA LEU A 159 -0.82 14.50 19.67
C LEU A 159 -1.27 15.92 20.01
N SER A 160 -0.82 16.90 19.25
CA SER A 160 -1.19 18.30 19.39
C SER A 160 -1.50 18.89 18.02
N GLN A 161 -2.71 19.38 17.81
CA GLN A 161 -3.14 20.03 16.55
C GLN A 161 -2.78 19.21 15.28
N ASN A 162 -3.03 17.91 15.33
CA ASN A 162 -2.67 16.93 14.26
C ASN A 162 -1.17 16.74 14.03
N GLU A 163 -0.33 17.26 14.90
CA GLU A 163 1.11 17.02 14.89
C GLU A 163 1.50 16.07 16.02
N VAL A 164 2.35 15.10 15.68
CA VAL A 164 2.89 14.13 16.64
C VAL A 164 4.14 14.72 17.27
N LEU A 165 4.09 14.91 18.58
CA LEU A 165 5.19 15.43 19.39
C LEU A 165 5.76 14.35 20.30
N VAL A 166 7.09 14.30 20.44
CA VAL A 166 7.81 13.37 21.31
C VAL A 166 8.58 14.11 22.41
N ASP A 167 8.62 13.50 23.58
CA ASP A 167 9.48 13.92 24.68
C ASP A 167 10.79 13.13 24.63
N VAL A 168 11.89 13.81 24.43
CA VAL A 168 13.25 13.24 24.44
C VAL A 168 14.09 13.77 25.62
N GLY A 169 13.43 14.38 26.62
CA GLY A 169 14.10 14.94 27.81
C GLY A 169 14.60 16.38 27.64
N LEU A 170 14.19 17.05 26.58
CA LEU A 170 14.42 18.49 26.39
C LEU A 170 13.37 19.31 27.16
N ASN A 171 13.60 20.63 27.28
CA ASN A 171 12.65 21.54 27.93
C ASN A 171 11.30 21.64 27.20
N LYS A 172 11.22 21.21 25.95
CA LYS A 172 10.00 21.18 25.14
C LYS A 172 9.95 19.88 24.33
N ARG A 173 8.73 19.38 24.11
CA ARG A 173 8.50 18.31 23.13
C ARG A 173 8.83 18.80 21.73
N ILE A 174 9.32 17.91 20.89
CA ILE A 174 9.71 18.21 19.51
C ILE A 174 8.87 17.36 18.54
N PRO A 175 8.64 17.84 17.30
CA PRO A 175 7.94 17.05 16.28
C PRO A 175 8.68 15.75 15.97
N ILE A 176 7.94 14.66 15.81
CA ILE A 176 8.52 13.35 15.43
C ILE A 176 9.28 13.43 14.09
N ASN A 177 8.92 14.38 13.23
CA ASN A 177 9.59 14.60 11.96
C ASN A 177 11.09 14.97 12.10
N VAL A 178 11.51 15.44 13.28
CA VAL A 178 12.91 15.76 13.59
C VAL A 178 13.71 14.51 14.02
N MET A 179 13.02 13.41 14.34
CA MET A 179 13.64 12.18 14.87
C MET A 179 14.19 11.25 13.79
N GLY A 180 14.13 11.67 12.51
CA GLY A 180 14.55 10.83 11.39
C GLY A 180 13.45 9.90 10.84
N ASP A 181 13.76 9.31 9.70
CA ASP A 181 12.78 8.55 8.92
C ASP A 181 12.36 7.24 9.61
N GLY A 182 13.25 6.59 10.33
CA GLY A 182 12.95 5.34 11.04
C GLY A 182 11.83 5.47 12.06
N ALA A 183 11.88 6.53 12.92
CA ALA A 183 10.84 6.78 13.91
C ALA A 183 9.48 7.09 13.27
N ARG A 184 9.48 7.88 12.20
CA ARG A 184 8.28 8.20 11.42
C ARG A 184 7.70 6.96 10.78
N LYS A 185 8.54 6.13 10.19
CA LYS A 185 8.12 4.92 9.48
C LYS A 185 7.52 3.89 10.42
N ILE A 186 8.15 3.61 11.56
CA ILE A 186 7.58 2.64 12.51
C ILE A 186 6.23 3.11 13.06
N LEU A 187 6.10 4.40 13.37
CA LEU A 187 4.83 4.97 13.78
C LEU A 187 3.76 4.82 12.69
N SER A 188 4.11 5.12 11.44
CA SER A 188 3.22 4.94 10.28
C SER A 188 2.77 3.47 10.13
N ILE A 189 3.69 2.52 10.22
CA ILE A 189 3.37 1.09 10.14
C ILE A 189 2.40 0.68 11.25
N LEU A 190 2.67 1.04 12.50
CA LEU A 190 1.87 0.63 13.64
C LEU A 190 0.47 1.26 13.63
N THR A 191 0.35 2.55 13.27
CA THR A 191 -0.96 3.20 13.16
C THR A 191 -1.76 2.66 12.00
N THR A 192 -1.11 2.27 10.89
CA THR A 192 -1.75 1.62 9.74
C THR A 192 -2.24 0.22 10.08
N ILE A 193 -1.45 -0.57 10.83
CA ILE A 193 -1.88 -1.89 11.32
C ILE A 193 -3.12 -1.73 12.22
N TYR A 194 -3.12 -0.74 13.10
CA TYR A 194 -4.26 -0.46 13.95
C TYR A 194 -5.51 -0.05 13.15
N GLU A 195 -5.36 0.80 12.12
CA GLU A 195 -6.42 1.22 11.21
C GLU A 195 -7.04 0.03 10.44
N CYS A 196 -6.19 -0.93 10.05
CA CYS A 196 -6.58 -2.08 9.24
C CYS A 196 -6.98 -3.31 10.07
N ARG A 197 -7.52 -3.15 11.26
CA ARG A 197 -7.99 -4.28 12.09
C ARG A 197 -8.88 -5.22 11.30
N ASN A 198 -8.62 -6.52 11.41
CA ASN A 198 -9.28 -7.60 10.64
C ASN A 198 -9.13 -7.43 9.12
N GLY A 199 -8.05 -6.79 8.68
CA GLY A 199 -7.82 -6.46 7.28
C GLY A 199 -6.43 -6.81 6.78
N ILE A 200 -5.97 -6.07 5.78
CA ILE A 200 -4.70 -6.30 5.08
C ILE A 200 -3.85 -5.03 5.08
N VAL A 201 -2.56 -5.20 5.35
CA VAL A 201 -1.54 -4.14 5.16
C VAL A 201 -0.49 -4.63 4.18
N LEU A 202 -0.24 -3.82 3.16
CA LEU A 202 0.81 -4.05 2.17
C LEU A 202 1.91 -3.02 2.40
N ILE A 203 3.15 -3.47 2.60
CA ILE A 203 4.30 -2.58 2.84
C ILE A 203 5.36 -2.86 1.79
N ASP A 204 5.69 -1.85 1.00
CA ASP A 204 6.77 -1.96 0.04
C ASP A 204 8.07 -1.45 0.67
N GLU A 205 9.17 -2.23 0.45
CA GLU A 205 10.50 -1.89 0.98
C GLU A 205 10.49 -1.62 2.49
N ILE A 206 10.03 -2.59 3.27
CA ILE A 206 9.87 -2.44 4.72
C ILE A 206 11.16 -2.07 5.45
N SER A 207 12.31 -2.50 4.95
CA SER A 207 13.63 -2.23 5.56
C SER A 207 14.15 -0.83 5.35
N ASN A 208 13.65 -0.09 4.36
CA ASN A 208 14.14 1.25 4.06
C ASN A 208 13.98 2.20 5.26
N GLY A 209 15.05 2.93 5.57
CA GLY A 209 15.08 3.89 6.68
C GLY A 209 15.42 3.29 8.05
N PHE A 210 15.66 1.96 8.13
CA PHE A 210 16.08 1.31 9.36
C PHE A 210 17.52 0.79 9.29
N HIS A 211 18.21 0.86 10.40
CA HIS A 211 19.52 0.25 10.52
C HIS A 211 19.41 -1.26 10.74
N TYR A 212 20.33 -2.05 10.17
CA TYR A 212 20.27 -3.52 10.24
C TYR A 212 20.18 -4.07 11.68
N SER A 213 20.81 -3.40 12.66
CA SER A 213 20.83 -3.86 14.06
C SER A 213 19.46 -3.87 14.74
N VAL A 214 18.47 -3.12 14.22
CA VAL A 214 17.14 -3.06 14.80
C VAL A 214 16.13 -4.00 14.12
N MET A 215 16.52 -4.65 13.02
CA MET A 215 15.59 -5.42 12.18
C MET A 215 14.85 -6.52 12.93
N LYS A 216 15.53 -7.28 13.81
CA LYS A 216 14.88 -8.34 14.60
C LYS A 216 13.79 -7.76 15.52
N ALA A 217 14.13 -6.74 16.30
CA ALA A 217 13.19 -6.12 17.25
C ALA A 217 12.05 -5.42 16.52
N LEU A 218 12.34 -4.79 15.38
CA LEU A 218 11.34 -4.19 14.49
C LEU A 218 10.31 -5.23 14.03
N TRP A 219 10.78 -6.37 13.50
CA TRP A 219 9.90 -7.45 13.05
C TRP A 219 9.08 -8.05 14.19
N GLN A 220 9.67 -8.27 15.37
CA GLN A 220 8.93 -8.72 16.55
C GLN A 220 7.78 -7.79 16.87
N THR A 221 8.02 -6.48 16.88
CA THR A 221 6.99 -5.49 17.16
C THR A 221 5.89 -5.48 16.10
N ILE A 222 6.25 -5.53 14.81
CA ILE A 222 5.30 -5.53 13.70
C ILE A 222 4.44 -6.81 13.72
N LEU A 223 5.04 -7.97 13.95
CA LEU A 223 4.32 -9.25 14.02
C LEU A 223 3.34 -9.26 15.21
N LEU A 224 3.78 -8.81 16.39
CA LEU A 224 2.92 -8.71 17.58
C LEU A 224 1.75 -7.75 17.35
N ALA A 225 2.00 -6.58 16.74
CA ALA A 225 0.95 -5.62 16.39
C ALA A 225 -0.04 -6.21 15.39
N SER A 226 0.45 -6.91 14.35
CA SER A 226 -0.39 -7.55 13.34
C SER A 226 -1.25 -8.66 13.94
N LYS A 227 -0.68 -9.50 14.81
CA LYS A 227 -1.40 -10.57 15.52
C LYS A 227 -2.46 -10.00 16.47
N LYS A 228 -2.11 -8.98 17.28
CA LYS A 228 -3.06 -8.30 18.20
C LYS A 228 -4.27 -7.71 17.46
N ASN A 229 -4.07 -7.19 16.25
CA ASN A 229 -5.11 -6.52 15.46
C ASN A 229 -5.74 -7.42 14.39
N ASN A 230 -5.38 -8.71 14.33
CA ASN A 230 -5.84 -9.67 13.31
C ASN A 230 -5.62 -9.14 11.89
N VAL A 231 -4.41 -8.64 11.59
CA VAL A 231 -4.04 -8.06 10.30
C VAL A 231 -3.16 -9.02 9.53
N GLN A 232 -3.52 -9.29 8.28
CA GLN A 232 -2.64 -10.00 7.35
C GLN A 232 -1.65 -9.01 6.75
N LEU A 233 -0.35 -9.28 6.94
CA LEU A 233 0.73 -8.42 6.47
C LEU A 233 1.40 -9.03 5.25
N PHE A 234 1.55 -8.22 4.20
CA PHE A 234 2.43 -8.52 3.07
C PHE A 234 3.51 -7.43 3.00
N ALA A 235 4.75 -7.84 2.98
CA ALA A 235 5.87 -6.91 2.91
C ALA A 235 6.87 -7.35 1.84
N THR A 236 7.44 -6.38 1.11
CA THR A 236 8.60 -6.61 0.26
C THR A 236 9.87 -6.12 0.94
N SER A 237 10.98 -6.75 0.62
CA SER A 237 12.31 -6.28 0.98
C SER A 237 13.35 -6.93 0.07
N HIS A 238 14.35 -6.17 -0.32
CA HIS A 238 15.54 -6.67 -1.01
C HIS A 238 16.75 -6.81 -0.05
N ASP A 239 16.57 -6.48 1.23
CA ASP A 239 17.61 -6.49 2.25
C ASP A 239 17.66 -7.82 2.99
N LEU A 240 18.82 -8.49 2.94
CA LEU A 240 19.06 -9.78 3.60
C LEU A 240 18.98 -9.68 5.13
N ASP A 241 19.33 -8.55 5.73
CA ASP A 241 19.25 -8.38 7.18
C ASP A 241 17.81 -8.24 7.65
N SER A 242 16.93 -7.66 6.83
CA SER A 242 15.50 -7.67 7.06
C SER A 242 14.93 -9.10 7.03
N ILE A 243 15.31 -9.92 6.04
CA ILE A 243 14.85 -11.31 5.93
C ILE A 243 15.34 -12.15 7.11
N LYS A 244 16.62 -11.98 7.52
CA LYS A 244 17.17 -12.63 8.72
C LYS A 244 16.44 -12.18 9.99
N GLY A 245 16.17 -10.86 10.11
CA GLY A 245 15.44 -10.30 11.23
C GLY A 245 14.04 -10.88 11.37
N LEU A 246 13.31 -11.04 10.25
CA LEU A 246 12.01 -11.70 10.21
C LEU A 246 12.08 -13.15 10.66
N ARG A 247 13.03 -13.93 10.09
CA ARG A 247 13.25 -15.33 10.51
C ARG A 247 13.52 -15.42 12.01
N ASP A 248 14.41 -14.59 12.52
CA ASP A 248 14.82 -14.64 13.94
C ASP A 248 13.71 -14.12 14.88
N ALA A 249 12.81 -13.27 14.38
CA ALA A 249 11.61 -12.85 15.10
C ALA A 249 10.57 -13.97 15.15
N ALA A 250 10.32 -14.65 14.03
CA ALA A 250 9.30 -15.70 13.92
C ALA A 250 9.66 -17.02 14.64
N LEU A 251 10.95 -17.29 14.90
CA LEU A 251 11.39 -18.49 15.60
C LEU A 251 11.25 -18.39 17.14
N HIS A 252 10.92 -17.21 17.67
CA HIS A 252 10.80 -16.94 19.09
C HIS A 252 9.34 -16.69 19.55
N ASP A 253 8.37 -16.87 18.64
CA ASP A 253 6.93 -16.87 18.90
C ASP A 253 6.44 -18.32 19.06
#